data_b5987891f887b801b0e5522cd5806fb4
#
_entry.id   b5987891f887b801b0e5522cd5806fb4
#
_cell.length_a   1.000
_cell.length_b   1.000
_cell.length_c   1.000
_cell.angle_alpha   90.00
_cell.angle_beta   90.00
_cell.angle_gamma   90.00
#
_symmetry.space_group_name_H-M   'P 1'
#
loop_
_entity.id
_entity.type
_entity.pdbx_description
1 polymer ?
#
loop_
_entity_poly.entity_id
_entity_poly.type
_entity_poly.pdbx_seq_one_letter_code
_entity_poly.pdbx_strand_id
1 'polypeptide(L)'
;MVYVRSQGLVVAVAGFRIGYNLAWGHYLYVDELVTRATHRSQGFGAILLRWLHDFAREAGCEQVHLDSGLQRKGAHQFYERHGMPNTSLHFNSVIKSNSD
;
A
#
# COMPACT_ATOMS: atom_id res chain seq x y z
N MET A 1 7.72 8.80 2.36
CA MET A 1 8.09 7.38 2.53
C MET A 1 8.34 7.07 3.99
N VAL A 2 7.86 5.94 4.46
CA VAL A 2 8.09 5.47 5.82
C VAL A 2 8.72 4.09 5.79
N TYR A 3 9.41 3.72 6.87
CA TYR A 3 10.06 2.42 6.92
C TYR A 3 10.12 1.89 8.35
N VAL A 4 10.27 0.56 8.46
CA VAL A 4 10.50 -0.12 9.73
C VAL A 4 11.95 -0.59 9.76
N ARG A 5 12.63 -0.33 10.88
CA ARG A 5 13.99 -0.77 11.09
C ARG A 5 14.02 -1.79 12.24
N SER A 6 14.72 -2.88 12.03
CA SER A 6 14.91 -3.91 13.05
C SER A 6 16.40 -4.21 13.17
N GLN A 7 16.96 -4.06 14.37
CA GLN A 7 18.37 -4.31 14.64
C GLN A 7 19.30 -3.57 13.68
N GLY A 8 18.96 -2.31 13.38
CA GLY A 8 19.75 -1.46 12.49
C GLY A 8 19.55 -1.68 11.01
N LEU A 9 18.70 -2.64 10.62
CA LEU A 9 18.43 -2.96 9.22
C LEU A 9 17.04 -2.52 8.85
N VAL A 10 16.90 -1.86 7.68
CA VAL A 10 15.58 -1.51 7.16
C VAL A 10 14.94 -2.79 6.61
N VAL A 11 13.83 -3.21 7.22
CA VAL A 11 13.18 -4.48 6.91
C VAL A 11 11.88 -4.32 6.13
N ALA A 12 11.29 -3.14 6.13
CA ALA A 12 10.08 -2.86 5.35
C ALA A 12 10.00 -1.38 5.03
N VAL A 13 9.45 -1.05 3.86
CA VAL A 13 9.24 0.33 3.42
C VAL A 13 7.86 0.49 2.81
N ALA A 14 7.32 1.69 2.90
CA ALA A 14 6.07 2.05 2.22
C ALA A 14 6.21 3.44 1.62
N GLY A 15 5.78 3.56 0.36
CA GLY A 15 5.62 4.84 -0.31
C GLY A 15 4.13 5.15 -0.43
N PHE A 16 3.76 6.41 -0.20
CA PHE A 16 2.34 6.78 -0.24
C PHE A 16 2.20 8.25 -0.59
N ARG A 17 0.99 8.62 -0.94
CA ARG A 17 0.62 10.01 -1.23
C ARG A 17 -0.79 10.27 -0.73
N ILE A 18 -1.08 11.55 -0.47
CA ILE A 18 -2.41 11.99 -0.06
C ILE A 18 -3.00 12.82 -1.19
N GLY A 19 -4.28 12.62 -1.47
CA GLY A 19 -4.97 13.33 -2.52
C GLY A 19 -6.44 13.48 -2.21
N TYR A 20 -7.15 14.02 -3.20
CA TYR A 20 -8.59 14.20 -3.13
C TYR A 20 -9.19 13.94 -4.51
N ASN A 21 -10.31 13.21 -4.54
CA ASN A 21 -11.13 13.12 -5.73
C ASN A 21 -12.61 12.98 -5.34
N LEU A 22 -13.49 13.09 -6.31
CA LEU A 22 -14.93 13.08 -6.05
C LEU A 22 -15.44 11.70 -5.63
N ALA A 23 -14.80 10.64 -6.10
CA ALA A 23 -15.23 9.28 -5.78
C ALA A 23 -14.83 8.86 -4.37
N TRP A 24 -13.64 9.26 -3.92
CA TRP A 24 -13.06 8.78 -2.66
C TRP A 24 -13.02 9.84 -1.55
N GLY A 25 -13.22 11.12 -1.89
CA GLY A 25 -12.96 12.21 -0.97
C GLY A 25 -11.46 12.38 -0.74
N HIS A 26 -11.06 12.73 0.46
CA HIS A 26 -9.65 12.76 0.83
C HIS A 26 -9.17 11.32 1.03
N TYR A 27 -8.05 10.98 0.41
CA TYR A 27 -7.56 9.61 0.44
C TYR A 27 -6.06 9.55 0.63
N LEU A 28 -5.60 8.42 1.15
CA LEU A 28 -4.20 8.05 1.15
C LEU A 28 -4.04 6.87 0.19
N TYR A 29 -3.12 7.01 -0.76
CA TYR A 29 -2.84 5.96 -1.73
C TYR A 29 -1.46 5.38 -1.47
N VAL A 30 -1.41 4.07 -1.24
CA VAL A 30 -0.15 3.37 -1.01
C VAL A 30 0.44 3.02 -2.37
N ASP A 31 1.54 3.68 -2.74
CA ASP A 31 2.21 3.43 -4.02
C ASP A 31 3.02 2.14 -3.97
N GLU A 32 3.61 1.84 -2.81
CA GLU A 32 4.36 0.60 -2.62
C GLU A 32 4.39 0.22 -1.14
N LEU A 33 4.42 -1.08 -0.90
CA LEU A 33 4.58 -1.65 0.43
C LEU A 33 5.44 -2.90 0.27
N VAL A 34 6.68 -2.84 0.75
CA VAL A 34 7.66 -3.88 0.51
C VAL A 34 8.29 -4.31 1.83
N THR A 35 8.37 -5.62 2.06
CA THR A 35 9.08 -6.20 3.18
C THR A 35 10.28 -6.97 2.64
N ARG A 36 11.43 -6.80 3.30
CA ARG A 36 12.65 -7.54 2.95
C ARG A 36 12.35 -9.05 2.95
N ALA A 37 12.83 -9.76 1.92
CA ALA A 37 12.50 -11.18 1.73
C ALA A 37 12.85 -12.03 2.95
N THR A 38 13.97 -11.72 3.62
CA THR A 38 14.41 -12.45 4.81
C THR A 38 13.57 -12.17 6.05
N HIS A 39 12.69 -11.18 6.00
CA HIS A 39 11.88 -10.74 7.14
C HIS A 39 10.37 -10.81 6.86
N ARG A 40 9.97 -11.52 5.82
CA ARG A 40 8.55 -11.73 5.54
C ARG A 40 7.93 -12.61 6.61
N SER A 41 6.64 -12.43 6.84
CA SER A 41 5.86 -13.18 7.83
C SER A 41 6.24 -12.89 9.29
N GLN A 42 6.97 -11.80 9.52
CA GLN A 42 7.30 -11.34 10.88
C GLN A 42 6.45 -10.15 11.33
N GLY A 43 5.44 -9.78 10.55
CA GLY A 43 4.50 -8.72 10.93
C GLY A 43 4.92 -7.30 10.58
N PHE A 44 6.05 -7.09 9.90
CA PHE A 44 6.51 -5.74 9.58
C PHE A 44 5.60 -5.03 8.58
N GLY A 45 5.06 -5.77 7.59
CA GLY A 45 4.09 -5.20 6.67
C GLY A 45 2.81 -4.76 7.36
N ALA A 46 2.34 -5.54 8.33
CA ALA A 46 1.15 -5.19 9.10
C ALA A 46 1.39 -3.95 9.95
N ILE A 47 2.57 -3.81 10.54
CA ILE A 47 2.95 -2.61 11.30
C ILE A 47 2.87 -1.37 10.42
N LEU A 48 3.46 -1.42 9.22
CA LEU A 48 3.41 -0.30 8.29
C LEU A 48 1.99 0.02 7.84
N LEU A 49 1.22 -1.01 7.50
CA LEU A 49 -0.15 -0.82 7.03
C LEU A 49 -1.00 -0.17 8.12
N ARG A 50 -0.86 -0.60 9.36
CA ARG A 50 -1.57 -0.01 10.48
C ARG A 50 -1.16 1.45 10.68
N TRP A 51 0.15 1.74 10.60
CA TRP A 51 0.65 3.10 10.71
C TRP A 51 0.04 4.00 9.62
N LEU A 52 -0.03 3.48 8.38
CA LEU A 52 -0.62 4.23 7.26
C LEU A 52 -2.09 4.56 7.50
N HIS A 53 -2.85 3.60 8.04
CA HIS A 53 -4.26 3.84 8.37
C HIS A 53 -4.40 4.89 9.48
N ASP A 54 -3.58 4.81 10.52
CA ASP A 54 -3.62 5.79 11.61
C ASP A 54 -3.22 7.18 11.11
N PHE A 55 -2.19 7.26 10.27
CA PHE A 55 -1.77 8.51 9.67
C PHE A 55 -2.86 9.10 8.79
N ALA A 56 -3.51 8.27 7.97
CA ALA A 56 -4.60 8.71 7.10
C ALA A 56 -5.76 9.28 7.93
N ARG A 57 -6.10 8.61 9.03
CA ARG A 57 -7.18 9.08 9.90
C ARG A 57 -6.84 10.44 10.51
N GLU A 58 -5.63 10.61 11.00
CA GLU A 58 -5.18 11.88 11.58
C GLU A 58 -5.11 13.00 10.54
N ALA A 59 -4.80 12.66 9.29
CA ALA A 59 -4.73 13.62 8.19
C ALA A 59 -6.10 13.97 7.61
N GLY A 60 -7.17 13.37 8.13
CA GLY A 60 -8.52 13.64 7.65
C GLY A 60 -8.90 12.86 6.39
N CYS A 61 -8.16 11.82 6.05
CA CYS A 61 -8.51 10.98 4.91
C CYS A 61 -9.70 10.10 5.24
N GLU A 62 -10.56 9.90 4.24
CA GLU A 62 -11.75 9.08 4.38
C GLU A 62 -11.50 7.64 3.91
N GLN A 63 -10.50 7.44 3.05
CA GLN A 63 -10.21 6.13 2.49
C GLN A 63 -8.70 5.92 2.34
N VAL A 64 -8.30 4.65 2.37
CA VAL A 64 -6.95 4.20 2.05
C VAL A 64 -7.05 3.22 0.89
N HIS A 65 -6.27 3.44 -0.15
CA HIS A 65 -6.28 2.63 -1.36
C HIS A 65 -4.90 2.09 -1.70
N LEU A 66 -4.88 0.94 -2.34
CA LEU A 66 -3.67 0.40 -2.97
C LEU A 66 -4.08 -0.53 -4.11
N ASP A 67 -3.15 -0.76 -5.03
CA ASP A 67 -3.31 -1.76 -6.08
C ASP A 67 -2.35 -2.91 -5.84
N SER A 68 -2.80 -4.13 -6.13
CA SER A 68 -1.97 -5.33 -6.07
C SER A 68 -2.15 -6.11 -7.37
N GLY A 69 -1.04 -6.58 -7.94
CA GLY A 69 -1.10 -7.36 -9.17
C GLY A 69 -1.95 -8.62 -9.02
N LEU A 70 -2.65 -9.00 -10.07
CA LEU A 70 -3.57 -10.14 -10.04
C LEU A 70 -2.86 -11.45 -9.68
N GLN A 71 -1.59 -11.58 -10.03
CA GLN A 71 -0.80 -12.78 -9.76
C GLN A 71 -0.29 -12.86 -8.32
N ARG A 72 -0.49 -11.83 -7.51
CA ARG A 72 0.03 -11.77 -6.15
C ARG A 72 -1.04 -12.17 -5.13
N LYS A 73 -1.48 -13.43 -5.21
CA LYS A 73 -2.59 -13.91 -4.38
C LYS A 73 -2.30 -13.88 -2.88
N GLY A 74 -1.06 -14.14 -2.48
CA GLY A 74 -0.69 -14.05 -1.07
C GLY A 74 -0.83 -12.65 -0.52
N ALA A 75 -0.47 -11.63 -1.32
CA ALA A 75 -0.67 -10.24 -0.94
C ALA A 75 -2.15 -9.90 -0.84
N HIS A 76 -2.98 -10.41 -1.76
CA HIS A 76 -4.43 -10.20 -1.70
C HIS A 76 -5.02 -10.69 -0.38
N GLN A 77 -4.64 -11.90 0.04
CA GLN A 77 -5.11 -12.45 1.31
C GLN A 77 -4.65 -11.61 2.49
N PHE A 78 -3.41 -11.12 2.44
CA PHE A 78 -2.87 -10.24 3.48
C PHE A 78 -3.74 -8.98 3.63
N TYR A 79 -4.03 -8.30 2.51
CA TYR A 79 -4.81 -7.07 2.55
C TYR A 79 -6.23 -7.31 3.03
N GLU A 80 -6.86 -8.39 2.58
CA GLU A 80 -8.22 -8.73 3.00
C GLU A 80 -8.27 -9.00 4.50
N ARG A 81 -7.28 -9.70 5.06
CA ARG A 81 -7.22 -9.95 6.51
C ARG A 81 -7.07 -8.66 7.31
N HIS A 82 -6.51 -7.62 6.72
CA HIS A 82 -6.29 -6.34 7.39
C HIS A 82 -7.36 -5.30 7.03
N GLY A 83 -8.53 -5.75 6.60
CA GLY A 83 -9.67 -4.88 6.39
C GLY A 83 -9.68 -4.13 5.07
N MET A 84 -8.93 -4.61 4.08
CA MET A 84 -8.87 -3.99 2.76
C MET A 84 -9.38 -4.95 1.69
N PRO A 85 -10.71 -5.07 1.51
CA PRO A 85 -11.26 -5.96 0.50
C PRO A 85 -10.95 -5.46 -0.91
N ASN A 86 -10.90 -6.40 -1.85
CA ASN A 86 -10.73 -6.08 -3.27
C ASN A 86 -12.07 -5.55 -3.80
N THR A 87 -12.15 -4.24 -4.06
CA THR A 87 -13.39 -3.58 -4.44
C THR A 87 -13.46 -3.18 -5.90
N SER A 88 -12.35 -3.28 -6.64
CA SER A 88 -12.34 -2.83 -8.03
C SER A 88 -11.24 -3.52 -8.82
N LEU A 89 -11.38 -3.46 -10.15
CA LEU A 89 -10.35 -3.85 -11.08
C LEU A 89 -9.71 -2.59 -11.67
N HIS A 90 -8.41 -2.61 -11.82
CA HIS A 90 -7.66 -1.50 -12.38
C HIS A 90 -7.36 -1.78 -13.85
N PHE A 91 -7.70 -0.82 -14.72
CA PHE A 91 -7.40 -0.90 -16.15
C PHE A 91 -6.48 0.24 -16.52
N ASN A 92 -5.48 -0.05 -17.35
CA ASN A 92 -4.61 1.01 -17.86
C ASN A 92 -4.22 0.72 -19.31
N SER A 93 -3.90 1.79 -20.02
CA SER A 93 -3.29 1.66 -21.34
C SER A 93 -2.06 2.57 -21.39
N VAL A 94 -1.09 2.14 -22.18
CA VAL A 94 0.15 2.89 -22.37
C VAL A 94 0.00 3.73 -23.64
N ILE A 95 0.06 5.05 -23.50
CA ILE A 95 -0.08 5.97 -24.64
C ILE A 95 1.24 6.13 -25.36
N LYS A 96 2.36 6.12 -24.61
CA LYS A 96 3.69 6.34 -25.18
C LYS A 96 4.56 5.12 -24.93
N SER A 97 5.17 4.60 -26.02
CA SER A 97 6.08 3.46 -25.92
C SER A 97 7.47 3.92 -25.49
N ASN A 98 8.10 3.14 -24.59
CA ASN A 98 9.48 3.40 -24.17
C ASN A 98 10.52 3.00 -25.20
N SER A 99 10.12 2.34 -26.29
CA SER A 99 11.03 1.90 -27.34
C SER A 99 11.31 2.99 -28.38
N ASP A 100 10.69 4.12 -28.27
CA ASP A 100 10.85 5.24 -29.22
C ASP A 100 12.04 6.14 -28.88
#